data_95ac6de8e703f84ebe43b447cd7beba7
#
_entry.id   95ac6de8e703f84ebe43b447cd7beba7
#
_cell.length_a   1.000
_cell.length_b   1.000
_cell.length_c   1.000
_cell.angle_alpha   90.00
_cell.angle_beta   90.00
_cell.angle_gamma   90.00
#
_symmetry.space_group_name_H-M   'P 1'
#
loop_
_entity.id
_entity.type
_entity.pdbx_description
1 polymer ?
#
loop_
_entity_poly.entity_id
_entity_poly.type
_entity_poly.pdbx_seq_one_letter_code
_entity_poly.pdbx_strand_id
1 'polypeptide(L)'
;AVGMNTQNDETSYCIVAYNKRNEHRRLLYSWTGKVMAQGSGWLETQVLKIRELAKRFNPDTIMIESNGYQRLVVHSASDLAGLPVEGHNTGREKHSHDVGIPGLALEFEKERYQIPWHKEIREASRPGPRKLTDGLARLVYGKNGRLEGHTPDSVMALWMCELAIKNLNKKGLSFASWEYV
;
A
#
# COMPACT_ATOMS: atom_id res chain seq x y z
N ALA A 1 4.27 -0.19 -1.04
CA ALA A 1 5.26 -0.35 -2.11
C ALA A 1 6.52 0.40 -1.75
N VAL A 2 7.66 -0.22 -1.99
CA VAL A 2 8.98 0.39 -1.80
C VAL A 2 9.60 0.52 -3.19
N GLY A 3 9.57 1.72 -3.75
CA GLY A 3 10.17 2.04 -5.04
C GLY A 3 11.54 2.68 -4.88
N MET A 4 12.50 2.31 -5.72
CA MET A 4 13.82 2.92 -5.77
C MET A 4 14.21 3.25 -7.20
N ASN A 5 14.37 4.53 -7.43
CA ASN A 5 15.35 5.05 -8.36
C ASN A 5 16.28 5.96 -7.56
N THR A 6 17.57 5.83 -7.75
CA THR A 6 18.62 6.33 -6.85
C THR A 6 18.66 7.85 -6.65
N GLN A 7 17.83 8.62 -7.32
CA GLN A 7 17.79 10.07 -7.16
C GLN A 7 16.40 10.69 -6.89
N ASN A 8 15.28 10.02 -7.19
CA ASN A 8 13.96 10.67 -7.09
C ASN A 8 12.82 9.83 -6.54
N ASP A 9 12.97 8.52 -6.30
CA ASP A 9 11.83 7.69 -5.92
C ASP A 9 11.49 7.85 -4.45
N GLU A 10 10.19 8.02 -4.19
CA GLU A 10 9.66 8.04 -2.83
C GLU A 10 9.34 6.60 -2.38
N THR A 11 9.49 6.36 -1.10
CA THR A 11 8.99 5.16 -0.45
C THR A 11 7.57 5.42 0.02
N SER A 12 6.68 4.45 -0.15
CA SER A 12 5.31 4.57 0.30
C SER A 12 4.88 3.38 1.15
N TYR A 13 4.19 3.68 2.25
CA TYR A 13 3.55 2.69 3.11
C TYR A 13 2.05 2.99 3.17
N CYS A 14 1.25 1.94 3.11
CA CYS A 14 -0.19 2.02 3.23
C CYS A 14 -0.69 0.89 4.14
N ILE A 15 -1.63 1.17 5.03
CA ILE A 15 -2.28 0.18 5.89
C ILE A 15 -3.78 0.39 5.80
N VAL A 16 -4.48 -0.68 5.46
CA VAL A 16 -5.92 -0.71 5.27
C VAL A 16 -6.52 -1.77 6.18
N ALA A 17 -7.53 -1.39 6.96
CA ALA A 17 -8.42 -2.34 7.60
C ALA A 17 -9.52 -2.74 6.63
N TYR A 18 -9.82 -4.03 6.57
CA TYR A 18 -10.85 -4.60 5.69
C TYR A 18 -11.90 -5.33 6.50
N ASN A 19 -13.15 -4.98 6.27
CA ASN A 19 -14.30 -5.68 6.87
C ASN A 19 -14.91 -6.64 5.84
N LYS A 20 -14.73 -7.94 6.06
CA LYS A 20 -15.20 -8.99 5.16
C LYS A 20 -16.73 -9.05 5.01
N ARG A 21 -17.50 -8.61 6.02
CA ARG A 21 -18.96 -8.71 6.02
C ARG A 21 -19.59 -7.73 5.04
N ASN A 22 -19.07 -6.50 4.99
CA ASN A 22 -19.62 -5.43 4.14
C ASN A 22 -18.64 -4.97 3.06
N GLU A 23 -17.48 -5.62 2.96
CA GLU A 23 -16.41 -5.32 2.01
C GLU A 23 -15.84 -3.89 2.11
N HIS A 24 -16.07 -3.20 3.22
CA HIS A 24 -15.54 -1.85 3.42
C HIS A 24 -14.05 -1.88 3.79
N ARG A 25 -13.34 -0.88 3.29
CA ARG A 25 -11.92 -0.61 3.52
C ARG A 25 -11.76 0.70 4.24
N ARG A 26 -10.98 0.71 5.30
CA ARG A 26 -10.64 1.94 6.01
C ARG A 26 -9.13 2.15 5.99
N LEU A 27 -8.70 3.28 5.46
CA LEU A 27 -7.30 3.67 5.52
C LEU A 27 -6.93 4.01 6.96
N LEU A 28 -6.01 3.24 7.55
CA LEU A 28 -5.51 3.44 8.90
C LEU A 28 -4.22 4.28 8.91
N TYR A 29 -3.40 4.11 7.88
CA TYR A 29 -2.11 4.77 7.76
C TYR A 29 -1.72 4.93 6.31
N SER A 30 -1.16 6.07 5.96
CA SER A 30 -0.48 6.30 4.69
C SER A 30 0.68 7.26 4.92
N TRP A 31 1.82 6.93 4.34
CA TRP A 31 3.00 7.79 4.33
C TRP A 31 3.74 7.63 3.02
N THR A 32 4.21 8.73 2.46
CA THR A 32 5.01 8.74 1.23
C THR A 32 6.08 9.81 1.33
N GLY A 33 7.30 9.43 1.09
CA GLY A 33 8.43 10.35 1.16
C GLY A 33 9.75 9.67 0.87
N LYS A 34 10.82 10.47 0.88
CA LYS A 34 12.19 9.95 0.75
C LYS A 34 12.64 9.38 2.08
N VAL A 35 13.08 8.14 2.07
CA VAL A 35 13.73 7.53 3.23
C VAL A 35 15.21 7.83 3.13
N MET A 36 15.69 8.69 4.02
CA MET A 36 17.12 8.91 4.16
C MET A 36 17.73 7.73 4.92
N ALA A 37 18.83 7.19 4.42
CA ALA A 37 19.57 6.16 5.11
C ALA A 37 20.04 6.71 6.48
N GLN A 38 19.71 5.99 7.55
CA GLN A 38 20.23 6.24 8.89
C GLN A 38 21.18 5.10 9.25
N GLY A 39 22.42 5.42 9.60
CA GLY A 39 23.40 4.43 10.08
C GLY A 39 23.80 3.38 9.05
N SER A 40 23.42 2.12 9.27
CA SER A 40 23.79 0.94 8.49
C SER A 40 23.20 0.84 7.08
N GLY A 41 22.36 1.78 6.69
CA GLY A 41 21.90 1.88 5.31
C GLY A 41 20.39 1.85 5.11
N TRP A 42 20.03 2.02 3.85
CA TRP A 42 18.64 2.13 3.42
C TRP A 42 17.79 0.88 3.74
N LEU A 43 18.34 -0.32 3.52
CA LEU A 43 17.62 -1.58 3.72
C LEU A 43 17.19 -1.75 5.19
N GLU A 44 18.10 -1.53 6.12
CA GLU A 44 17.81 -1.62 7.55
C GLU A 44 16.74 -0.62 7.97
N THR A 45 16.81 0.63 7.48
CA THR A 45 15.79 1.65 7.76
C THR A 45 14.41 1.20 7.30
N GLN A 46 14.29 0.54 6.13
CA GLN A 46 13.02 -0.01 5.63
C GLN A 46 12.52 -1.15 6.52
N VAL A 47 13.39 -2.08 6.87
CA VAL A 47 13.05 -3.22 7.74
C VAL A 47 12.55 -2.74 9.11
N LEU A 48 13.26 -1.80 9.73
CA LEU A 48 12.87 -1.21 11.02
C LEU A 48 11.49 -0.53 10.93
N LYS A 49 11.23 0.19 9.83
CA LYS A 49 9.93 0.84 9.63
C LYS A 49 8.80 -0.18 9.45
N ILE A 50 9.02 -1.25 8.69
CA ILE A 50 8.05 -2.32 8.54
C ILE A 50 7.75 -2.97 9.88
N ARG A 51 8.77 -3.25 10.71
CA ARG A 51 8.58 -3.83 12.06
C ARG A 51 7.83 -2.90 12.99
N GLU A 52 8.14 -1.59 12.98
CA GLU A 52 7.40 -0.59 13.74
C GLU A 52 5.91 -0.60 13.39
N LEU A 53 5.60 -0.55 12.08
CA LEU A 53 4.23 -0.56 11.59
C LEU A 53 3.54 -1.89 11.90
N ALA A 54 4.22 -3.02 11.73
CA ALA A 54 3.68 -4.34 12.07
C ALA A 54 3.37 -4.46 13.56
N LYS A 55 4.25 -3.98 14.44
CA LYS A 55 4.00 -3.94 15.89
C LYS A 55 2.79 -3.07 16.24
N ARG A 56 2.62 -1.94 15.56
CA ARG A 56 1.54 -0.98 15.83
C ARG A 56 0.19 -1.46 15.35
N PHE A 57 0.11 -2.08 14.19
CA PHE A 57 -1.15 -2.38 13.51
C PHE A 57 -1.49 -3.87 13.45
N ASN A 58 -0.54 -4.76 13.81
CA ASN A 58 -0.69 -6.22 13.80
C ASN A 58 -1.38 -6.74 12.53
N PRO A 59 -0.80 -6.54 11.33
CA PRO A 59 -1.45 -6.89 10.08
C PRO A 59 -1.51 -8.40 9.85
N ASP A 60 -2.60 -8.88 9.24
CA ASP A 60 -2.75 -10.29 8.81
C ASP A 60 -1.85 -10.63 7.62
N THR A 61 -1.44 -9.65 6.83
CA THR A 61 -0.49 -9.80 5.72
C THR A 61 0.21 -8.48 5.42
N ILE A 62 1.45 -8.58 4.98
CA ILE A 62 2.28 -7.46 4.54
C ILE A 62 2.71 -7.75 3.11
N MET A 63 2.21 -6.99 2.16
CA MET A 63 2.60 -7.15 0.76
C MET A 63 3.66 -6.12 0.38
N ILE A 64 4.75 -6.59 -0.17
CA ILE A 64 5.88 -5.76 -0.60
C ILE A 64 6.11 -5.96 -2.09
N GLU A 65 6.20 -4.86 -2.84
CA GLU A 65 6.65 -4.95 -4.23
C GLU A 65 8.04 -5.58 -4.29
N SER A 66 8.21 -6.60 -5.14
CA SER A 66 9.46 -7.37 -5.24
C SER A 66 10.23 -7.12 -6.53
N ASN A 67 10.01 -5.98 -7.19
CA ASN A 67 10.75 -5.57 -8.37
C ASN A 67 12.10 -4.95 -7.98
N GLY A 68 13.16 -5.25 -8.74
CA GLY A 68 14.47 -4.64 -8.54
C GLY A 68 15.02 -4.79 -7.10
N TYR A 69 15.37 -3.68 -6.49
CA TYR A 69 15.98 -3.64 -5.13
C TYR A 69 14.99 -3.99 -4.00
N GLN A 70 13.69 -3.87 -4.22
CA GLN A 70 12.69 -4.26 -3.22
C GLN A 70 12.74 -5.76 -2.89
N ARG A 71 13.28 -6.58 -3.80
CA ARG A 71 13.61 -7.98 -3.50
C ARG A 71 14.48 -8.14 -2.27
N LEU A 72 15.41 -7.22 -2.03
CA LEU A 72 16.29 -7.27 -0.87
C LEU A 72 15.50 -7.17 0.44
N VAL A 73 14.45 -6.33 0.48
CA VAL A 73 13.56 -6.22 1.67
C VAL A 73 12.83 -7.54 1.91
N VAL A 74 12.28 -8.15 0.86
CA VAL A 74 11.58 -9.45 0.96
C VAL A 74 12.55 -10.56 1.37
N HIS A 75 13.77 -10.54 0.85
CA HIS A 75 14.81 -11.54 1.15
C HIS A 75 15.53 -11.31 2.49
N SER A 76 15.33 -10.19 3.15
CA SER A 76 15.76 -9.97 4.54
C SER A 76 14.93 -10.84 5.50
N ALA A 77 14.83 -12.14 5.18
CA ALA A 77 13.94 -13.08 5.86
C ALA A 77 14.26 -13.21 7.36
N SER A 78 15.53 -13.10 7.75
CA SER A 78 15.92 -13.12 9.16
C SER A 78 15.38 -11.90 9.92
N ASP A 79 15.40 -10.74 9.25
CA ASP A 79 15.03 -9.46 9.86
C ASP A 79 13.52 -9.23 9.89
N LEU A 80 12.78 -9.91 9.01
CA LEU A 80 11.32 -9.91 8.96
C LEU A 80 10.71 -11.21 9.49
N ALA A 81 11.53 -12.07 10.11
CA ALA A 81 11.08 -13.36 10.65
C ALA A 81 9.90 -13.17 11.63
N GLY A 82 8.89 -14.01 11.45
CA GLY A 82 7.65 -13.97 12.24
C GLY A 82 6.61 -12.97 11.76
N LEU A 83 6.89 -12.16 10.73
CA LEU A 83 5.90 -11.29 10.10
C LEU A 83 5.29 -11.98 8.85
N PRO A 84 3.99 -11.77 8.59
CA PRO A 84 3.28 -12.35 7.44
C PRO A 84 3.61 -11.61 6.14
N VAL A 85 4.87 -11.65 5.69
CA VAL A 85 5.37 -10.91 4.53
C VAL A 85 5.22 -11.73 3.26
N GLU A 86 4.64 -11.14 2.23
CA GLU A 86 4.52 -11.67 0.87
C GLU A 86 5.15 -10.70 -0.13
N GLY A 87 6.03 -11.20 -1.00
CA GLY A 87 6.57 -10.44 -2.12
C GLY A 87 5.64 -10.49 -3.33
N HIS A 88 5.41 -9.36 -3.99
CA HIS A 88 4.62 -9.29 -5.20
C HIS A 88 5.43 -8.66 -6.35
N ASN A 89 5.50 -9.37 -7.46
CA ASN A 89 6.19 -8.86 -8.66
C ASN A 89 5.20 -8.09 -9.54
N THR A 90 5.31 -6.77 -9.54
CA THR A 90 4.43 -5.90 -10.31
C THR A 90 4.74 -6.00 -11.80
N GLY A 91 3.76 -6.45 -12.56
CA GLY A 91 3.85 -6.61 -14.01
C GLY A 91 2.74 -5.87 -14.76
N ARG A 92 2.32 -6.45 -15.87
CA ARG A 92 1.21 -5.93 -16.70
C ARG A 92 -0.13 -5.93 -15.99
N GLU A 93 -0.30 -6.72 -14.95
CA GLU A 93 -1.53 -6.86 -14.17
C GLU A 93 -1.98 -5.55 -13.50
N LYS A 94 -1.06 -4.61 -13.21
CA LYS A 94 -1.44 -3.29 -12.69
C LYS A 94 -2.39 -2.51 -13.61
N HIS A 95 -2.44 -2.89 -14.90
CA HIS A 95 -3.34 -2.30 -15.90
C HIS A 95 -4.63 -3.11 -16.09
N SER A 96 -4.79 -4.23 -15.39
CA SER A 96 -6.01 -5.05 -15.48
C SER A 96 -7.21 -4.31 -14.89
N HIS A 97 -8.37 -4.40 -15.56
CA HIS A 97 -9.61 -3.80 -15.07
C HIS A 97 -10.13 -4.48 -13.78
N ASP A 98 -9.85 -5.77 -13.59
CA ASP A 98 -10.40 -6.53 -12.47
C ASP A 98 -9.50 -6.50 -11.23
N VAL A 99 -8.19 -6.66 -11.44
CA VAL A 99 -7.23 -6.82 -10.34
C VAL A 99 -6.21 -5.70 -10.26
N GLY A 100 -6.11 -4.87 -11.29
CA GLY A 100 -5.17 -3.77 -11.38
C GLY A 100 -5.66 -2.49 -10.71
N ILE A 101 -4.92 -1.41 -10.94
CA ILE A 101 -5.27 -0.08 -10.43
C ILE A 101 -6.63 0.42 -10.97
N PRO A 102 -7.05 0.13 -12.23
CA PRO A 102 -8.41 0.43 -12.65
C PRO A 102 -9.48 -0.24 -11.80
N GLY A 103 -9.24 -1.47 -11.30
CA GLY A 103 -10.14 -2.14 -10.38
C GLY A 103 -10.29 -1.43 -9.03
N LEU A 104 -9.28 -0.66 -8.62
CA LEU A 104 -9.37 0.17 -7.42
C LEU A 104 -10.43 1.28 -7.57
N ALA A 105 -10.57 1.87 -8.77
CA ALA A 105 -11.59 2.88 -9.03
C ALA A 105 -13.01 2.34 -8.78
N LEU A 106 -13.28 1.09 -9.15
CA LEU A 106 -14.58 0.46 -8.89
C LEU A 106 -14.91 0.35 -7.40
N GLU A 107 -13.91 0.11 -6.55
CA GLU A 107 -14.12 0.04 -5.10
C GLU A 107 -14.40 1.45 -4.51
N PHE A 108 -13.85 2.50 -5.10
CA PHE A 108 -14.22 3.90 -4.75
C PHE A 108 -15.62 4.27 -5.24
N GLU A 109 -15.98 3.90 -6.47
CA GLU A 109 -17.33 4.11 -7.03
C GLU A 109 -18.42 3.41 -6.22
N LYS A 110 -18.11 2.25 -5.64
CA LYS A 110 -19.00 1.52 -4.74
C LYS A 110 -19.00 2.06 -3.31
N GLU A 111 -18.34 3.20 -3.06
CA GLU A 111 -18.21 3.83 -1.73
C GLU A 111 -17.63 2.90 -0.65
N ARG A 112 -16.84 1.91 -1.06
CA ARG A 112 -16.25 0.92 -0.14
C ARG A 112 -14.99 1.41 0.57
N TYR A 113 -14.43 2.55 0.16
CA TYR A 113 -13.25 3.14 0.76
C TYR A 113 -13.58 4.29 1.71
N GLN A 114 -13.04 4.24 2.91
CA GLN A 114 -13.05 5.32 3.88
C GLN A 114 -11.64 5.85 4.04
N ILE A 115 -11.38 7.04 3.52
CA ILE A 115 -10.12 7.75 3.75
C ILE A 115 -10.39 8.83 4.81
N PRO A 116 -9.69 8.80 5.97
CA PRO A 116 -9.88 9.81 6.99
C PRO A 116 -9.50 11.19 6.44
N TRP A 117 -10.48 12.06 6.37
CA TRP A 117 -10.32 13.43 5.90
C TRP A 117 -10.81 14.38 6.95
N HIS A 118 -9.93 15.24 7.47
CA HIS A 118 -10.30 16.29 8.40
C HIS A 118 -9.91 17.64 7.85
N LYS A 119 -10.87 18.55 7.74
CA LYS A 119 -10.72 19.86 7.09
C LYS A 119 -9.68 20.75 7.79
N GLU A 120 -9.55 20.62 9.09
CA GLU A 120 -8.65 21.43 9.94
C GLU A 120 -7.24 20.85 10.09
N ILE A 121 -7.04 19.56 9.77
CA ILE A 121 -5.74 18.87 9.86
C ILE A 121 -5.02 18.87 8.49
N ARG A 122 -5.38 19.76 7.62
CA ARG A 122 -5.06 19.75 6.18
C ARG A 122 -3.57 19.72 5.85
N GLU A 123 -2.71 20.35 6.62
CA GLU A 123 -1.36 20.65 6.13
C GLU A 123 -0.21 20.16 7.01
N ALA A 124 -0.34 20.13 8.31
CA ALA A 124 0.81 19.91 9.19
C ALA A 124 0.94 18.48 9.74
N SER A 125 -0.17 17.77 9.96
CA SER A 125 -0.11 16.55 10.78
C SER A 125 -0.33 15.23 10.03
N ARG A 126 -0.83 15.23 8.77
CA ARG A 126 -1.05 14.00 7.99
C ARG A 126 -0.80 14.15 6.49
N PRO A 127 0.45 14.33 6.06
CA PRO A 127 0.77 14.48 4.63
C PRO A 127 0.47 13.22 3.79
N GLY A 128 0.45 12.03 4.42
CA GLY A 128 0.25 10.76 3.73
C GLY A 128 -1.10 10.61 3.03
N PRO A 129 -2.25 10.77 3.72
CA PRO A 129 -3.57 10.68 3.08
C PRO A 129 -3.77 11.71 1.97
N ARG A 130 -3.23 12.92 2.09
CA ARG A 130 -3.29 13.93 1.04
C ARG A 130 -2.49 13.52 -0.19
N LYS A 131 -1.26 13.06 -0.04
CA LYS A 131 -0.45 12.55 -1.17
C LYS A 131 -1.14 11.39 -1.88
N LEU A 132 -1.82 10.52 -1.13
CA LEU A 132 -2.61 9.42 -1.71
C LEU A 132 -3.79 9.94 -2.53
N THR A 133 -4.61 10.84 -1.98
CA THR A 133 -5.78 11.39 -2.69
C THR A 133 -5.37 12.22 -3.91
N ASP A 134 -4.32 13.02 -3.80
CA ASP A 134 -3.75 13.76 -4.92
C ASP A 134 -3.19 12.80 -6.00
N GLY A 135 -2.59 11.69 -5.58
CA GLY A 135 -2.11 10.64 -6.47
C GLY A 135 -3.24 9.95 -7.23
N LEU A 136 -4.32 9.60 -6.54
CA LEU A 136 -5.53 9.02 -7.17
C LEU A 136 -6.17 9.99 -8.16
N ALA A 137 -6.27 11.28 -7.82
CA ALA A 137 -6.85 12.30 -8.68
C ALA A 137 -6.03 12.60 -9.95
N ARG A 138 -4.74 12.25 -9.96
CA ARG A 138 -3.83 12.43 -11.10
C ARG A 138 -3.75 11.22 -12.03
N LEU A 139 -4.44 10.13 -11.74
CA LEU A 139 -4.45 8.97 -12.62
C LEU A 139 -5.10 9.34 -13.95
N VAL A 140 -4.38 9.08 -15.04
CA VAL A 140 -4.85 9.30 -16.40
C VAL A 140 -5.04 7.96 -17.09
N TYR A 141 -6.18 7.78 -17.72
CA TYR A 141 -6.49 6.60 -18.51
C TYR A 141 -6.52 6.97 -19.99
N GLY A 142 -5.75 6.25 -20.79
CA GLY A 142 -5.78 6.38 -22.24
C GLY A 142 -7.07 5.85 -22.86
N LYS A 143 -7.24 6.07 -24.15
CA LYS A 143 -8.43 5.62 -24.92
C LYS A 143 -8.67 4.11 -24.87
N ASN A 144 -7.62 3.34 -24.57
CA ASN A 144 -7.69 1.87 -24.41
C ASN A 144 -7.96 1.42 -22.96
N GLY A 145 -8.29 2.34 -22.06
CA GLY A 145 -8.52 2.06 -20.63
C GLY A 145 -7.26 1.73 -19.83
N ARG A 146 -6.08 1.85 -20.41
CA ARG A 146 -4.81 1.63 -19.70
C ARG A 146 -4.36 2.90 -19.03
N LEU A 147 -3.72 2.72 -17.85
CA LEU A 147 -3.04 3.82 -17.18
C LEU A 147 -1.94 4.38 -18.06
N GLU A 148 -1.91 5.70 -18.20
CA GLU A 148 -0.87 6.44 -18.89
C GLU A 148 0.04 7.14 -17.86
N GLY A 149 1.32 7.23 -18.22
CA GLY A 149 2.32 7.87 -17.37
C GLY A 149 2.76 7.06 -16.18
N HIS A 150 3.39 7.76 -15.24
CA HIS A 150 3.90 7.16 -13.99
C HIS A 150 2.79 7.06 -12.95
N THR A 151 2.61 5.87 -12.37
CA THR A 151 1.70 5.67 -11.25
C THR A 151 2.37 6.13 -9.96
N PRO A 152 1.76 7.04 -9.18
CA PRO A 152 2.34 7.49 -7.91
C PRO A 152 2.54 6.34 -6.91
N ASP A 153 3.66 6.36 -6.18
CA ASP A 153 4.01 5.31 -5.21
C ASP A 153 2.95 5.13 -4.12
N SER A 154 2.28 6.23 -3.71
CA SER A 154 1.16 6.16 -2.76
C SER A 154 -0.01 5.34 -3.29
N VAL A 155 -0.31 5.43 -4.58
CA VAL A 155 -1.37 4.65 -5.25
C VAL A 155 -0.92 3.20 -5.41
N MET A 156 0.35 2.97 -5.74
CA MET A 156 0.91 1.61 -5.79
C MET A 156 0.82 0.92 -4.44
N ALA A 157 1.15 1.62 -3.34
CA ALA A 157 1.03 1.07 -1.99
C ALA A 157 -0.42 0.73 -1.62
N LEU A 158 -1.40 1.56 -2.00
CA LEU A 158 -2.82 1.25 -1.79
C LEU A 158 -3.26 0.05 -2.62
N TRP A 159 -2.83 -0.04 -3.88
CA TRP A 159 -3.12 -1.19 -4.73
C TRP A 159 -2.53 -2.49 -4.18
N MET A 160 -1.34 -2.47 -3.56
CA MET A 160 -0.78 -3.62 -2.85
C MET A 160 -1.67 -4.08 -1.71
N CYS A 161 -2.33 -3.16 -0.98
CA CYS A 161 -3.33 -3.52 0.03
C CYS A 161 -4.52 -4.25 -0.59
N GLU A 162 -5.02 -3.81 -1.76
CA GLU A 162 -6.10 -4.51 -2.48
C GLU A 162 -5.71 -5.92 -2.93
N LEU A 163 -4.49 -6.10 -3.42
CA LEU A 163 -3.99 -7.41 -3.77
C LEU A 163 -3.92 -8.32 -2.55
N ALA A 164 -3.45 -7.80 -1.42
CA ALA A 164 -3.41 -8.51 -0.15
C ALA A 164 -4.81 -8.96 0.28
N ILE A 165 -5.80 -8.06 0.25
CA ILE A 165 -7.20 -8.38 0.56
C ILE A 165 -7.75 -9.47 -0.36
N LYS A 166 -7.52 -9.37 -1.67
CA LYS A 166 -7.95 -10.38 -2.64
C LYS A 166 -7.30 -11.76 -2.39
N ASN A 167 -6.01 -11.76 -2.03
CA ASN A 167 -5.30 -12.99 -1.71
C ASN A 167 -5.83 -13.65 -0.43
N LEU A 168 -6.08 -12.87 0.62
CA LEU A 168 -6.65 -13.36 1.86
C LEU A 168 -8.05 -13.95 1.65
N ASN A 169 -8.89 -13.28 0.84
CA ASN A 169 -10.22 -13.78 0.51
C ASN A 169 -10.16 -15.12 -0.25
N LYS A 170 -9.21 -15.28 -1.18
CA LYS A 170 -9.01 -16.55 -1.91
C LYS A 170 -8.54 -17.68 -1.00
N LYS A 171 -7.69 -17.39 -0.01
CA LYS A 171 -7.18 -18.38 0.94
C LYS A 171 -8.24 -18.84 1.97
N GLY A 172 -9.42 -18.23 1.98
CA GLY A 172 -10.48 -18.55 2.93
C GLY A 172 -10.15 -18.25 4.39
N LEU A 173 -9.09 -17.47 4.64
CA LEU A 173 -8.66 -17.11 6.00
C LEU A 173 -9.73 -16.26 6.67
N SER A 174 -10.12 -16.63 7.90
CA SER A 174 -11.02 -15.83 8.72
C SER A 174 -10.26 -14.62 9.24
N PHE A 175 -10.72 -13.43 8.88
CA PHE A 175 -10.24 -12.20 9.50
C PHE A 175 -10.84 -12.05 10.91
N ALA A 176 -10.05 -11.53 11.84
CA ALA A 176 -10.61 -11.10 13.13
C ALA A 176 -11.72 -10.07 12.85
N SER A 177 -12.90 -10.33 13.40
CA SER A 177 -14.02 -9.40 13.28
C SER A 177 -13.71 -8.17 14.13
N TRP A 178 -13.51 -7.03 13.47
CA TRP A 178 -13.47 -5.75 14.16
C TRP A 178 -14.91 -5.36 14.51
N GLU A 179 -15.31 -5.56 15.74
CA GLU A 179 -16.50 -4.91 16.28
C GLU A 179 -16.10 -3.48 16.63
N TYR A 180 -16.79 -2.53 16.03
CA TYR A 180 -16.65 -1.12 16.38
C TYR A 180 -17.15 -0.93 17.81
N VAL A 181 -16.25 -0.52 18.69
CA VAL A 181 -16.60 0.15 19.96
C VAL A 181 -16.74 1.63 19.70
#